data_a15f252b219815d1d8a924ef7a94fda2
#
_entry.id   a15f252b219815d1d8a924ef7a94fda2
#
_cell.length_a   1.000
_cell.length_b   1.000
_cell.length_c   1.000
_cell.angle_alpha   90.00
_cell.angle_beta   90.00
_cell.angle_gamma   90.00
#
_symmetry.space_group_name_H-M   'P 1'
#
loop_
_entity.id
_entity.type
_entity.pdbx_description
1 polymer ?
#
loop_
_entity_poly.entity_id
_entity_poly.type
_entity_poly.pdbx_seq_one_letter_code
_entity_poly.pdbx_strand_id
1 'polypeptide(L)'
;METKLGRIASKSANTKRPEFTSLYHLINKEMLMQCHRELDGSKAVGIDEVTKREFNENLESNIESLVDRLKRKAYKPQPSLRVYIPKSNGKMRPLGIACYEDKIVQLALKKILEAIYEPKFLNCMYGFRPNRSCHTAVKALYDQINFRKITRIVDADIKGFFDHMKHEWILKFLNYYIKDKNILWLVEKYLKAGIIDNGSLVKGNEGTAQGNIISPVLANIYMHYVLTLWFYIIVAKECKGECFLVVYADDFIAGFQYPWEAERFYEQLKSRMANFGLELEESKSRIVESGHYLANAKAKRGESTRFKTFDFLGFTFYCGRTVKGKPWIMPKTSSKKFRQKLKEMKEWLYCNKEQKLCKLMYMLNIKLIGHYRYYGISFNSRMISNYRQQVRELLYKVLNRRSEKKSYTREGFIEMMKYYTLAKPKIYYSLF
;
A
#
# COMPACT_ATOMS: atom_id res chain seq x y z
N MET A 1 25.05 -13.05 5.55
CA MET A 1 24.01 -13.03 4.49
C MET A 1 23.80 -11.64 3.88
N GLU A 2 23.69 -10.58 4.67
CA GLU A 2 23.52 -9.18 4.19
C GLU A 2 24.59 -8.74 3.19
N THR A 3 25.85 -9.10 3.38
CA THR A 3 26.92 -8.80 2.43
C THR A 3 26.73 -9.45 1.04
N LYS A 4 26.14 -10.66 0.98
CA LYS A 4 25.86 -11.32 -0.32
C LYS A 4 24.72 -10.63 -1.06
N LEU A 5 23.62 -10.29 -0.38
CA LEU A 5 22.52 -9.51 -0.94
C LEU A 5 22.96 -8.10 -1.32
N GLY A 6 23.83 -7.46 -0.53
CA GLY A 6 24.43 -6.18 -0.86
C GLY A 6 25.25 -6.21 -2.15
N ARG A 7 26.04 -7.28 -2.40
CA ARG A 7 26.77 -7.46 -3.67
C ARG A 7 25.83 -7.61 -4.86
N ILE A 8 24.71 -8.33 -4.70
CA ILE A 8 23.68 -8.45 -5.73
C ILE A 8 23.07 -7.08 -6.04
N ALA A 9 22.71 -6.31 -5.01
CA ALA A 9 22.15 -4.98 -5.17
C ALA A 9 23.15 -4.04 -5.86
N SER A 10 24.41 -4.05 -5.47
CA SER A 10 25.48 -3.25 -6.10
C SER A 10 25.68 -3.65 -7.57
N LYS A 11 25.74 -4.96 -7.88
CA LYS A 11 25.83 -5.43 -9.27
C LYS A 11 24.60 -4.97 -10.07
N SER A 12 23.40 -5.07 -9.46
CA SER A 12 22.18 -4.61 -10.11
C SER A 12 22.22 -3.10 -10.37
N ALA A 13 22.62 -2.28 -9.39
CA ALA A 13 22.69 -0.83 -9.55
C ALA A 13 23.66 -0.40 -10.67
N ASN A 14 24.84 -1.00 -10.71
CA ASN A 14 25.95 -0.58 -11.56
C ASN A 14 25.93 -1.18 -12.97
N THR A 15 25.09 -2.18 -13.25
CA THR A 15 25.01 -2.83 -14.55
C THR A 15 23.67 -2.55 -15.19
N LYS A 16 23.66 -2.09 -16.45
CA LYS A 16 22.42 -1.78 -17.18
C LYS A 16 21.53 -3.03 -17.35
N ARG A 17 22.12 -4.15 -17.69
CA ARG A 17 21.45 -5.46 -17.85
C ARG A 17 22.21 -6.53 -17.07
N PRO A 18 22.07 -6.56 -15.74
CA PRO A 18 22.72 -7.59 -14.94
C PRO A 18 22.03 -8.94 -15.19
N GLU A 19 22.83 -9.99 -15.31
CA GLU A 19 22.33 -11.35 -15.34
C GLU A 19 22.77 -12.10 -14.08
N PHE A 20 21.79 -12.76 -13.46
CA PHE A 20 21.97 -13.53 -12.23
C PHE A 20 21.66 -15.01 -12.50
N THR A 21 22.71 -15.81 -12.62
CA THR A 21 22.64 -17.24 -12.99
C THR A 21 22.63 -18.18 -11.81
N SER A 22 23.07 -17.71 -10.62
CA SER A 22 23.23 -18.53 -9.42
C SER A 22 22.76 -17.75 -8.20
N LEU A 23 21.51 -17.97 -7.78
CA LEU A 23 20.86 -17.29 -6.66
C LEU A 23 20.26 -18.29 -5.68
N TYR A 24 19.86 -19.47 -6.15
CA TYR A 24 19.11 -20.46 -5.37
C TYR A 24 19.86 -20.95 -4.15
N HIS A 25 21.19 -21.06 -4.24
CA HIS A 25 22.07 -21.44 -3.10
C HIS A 25 22.02 -20.45 -1.94
N LEU A 26 21.50 -19.24 -2.15
CA LEU A 26 21.32 -18.26 -1.09
C LEU A 26 20.18 -18.64 -0.15
N ILE A 27 19.22 -19.46 -0.60
CA ILE A 27 18.14 -19.99 0.23
C ILE A 27 18.71 -21.19 1.02
N ASN A 28 19.49 -20.91 2.03
CA ASN A 28 20.20 -21.88 2.86
C ASN A 28 19.75 -21.78 4.33
N LYS A 29 20.25 -22.66 5.20
CA LYS A 29 19.92 -22.69 6.63
C LYS A 29 20.05 -21.32 7.30
N GLU A 30 21.15 -20.60 7.04
CA GLU A 30 21.40 -19.28 7.63
C GLU A 30 20.31 -18.26 7.23
N MET A 31 19.96 -18.16 5.93
CA MET A 31 18.92 -17.25 5.44
C MET A 31 17.55 -17.61 6.00
N LEU A 32 17.17 -18.90 6.02
CA LEU A 32 15.88 -19.33 6.51
C LEU A 32 15.74 -19.10 8.03
N MET A 33 16.80 -19.34 8.81
CA MET A 33 16.85 -18.99 10.23
C MET A 33 16.70 -17.48 10.47
N GLN A 34 17.34 -16.65 9.63
CA GLN A 34 17.18 -15.21 9.71
C GLN A 34 15.73 -14.80 9.38
N CYS A 35 15.14 -15.36 8.32
CA CYS A 35 13.75 -15.11 7.95
C CYS A 35 12.77 -15.52 9.07
N HIS A 36 13.01 -16.67 9.73
CA HIS A 36 12.23 -17.10 10.88
C HIS A 36 12.25 -16.06 12.02
N ARG A 37 13.42 -15.50 12.35
CA ARG A 37 13.54 -14.47 13.40
C ARG A 37 12.76 -13.21 13.08
N GLU A 38 12.79 -12.79 11.82
CA GLU A 38 12.15 -11.55 11.35
C GLU A 38 10.61 -11.65 11.23
N LEU A 39 10.07 -12.86 11.05
CA LEU A 39 8.63 -13.06 10.95
C LEU A 39 7.91 -12.75 12.26
N ASP A 40 6.81 -12.00 12.18
CA ASP A 40 5.94 -11.70 13.32
C ASP A 40 5.08 -12.92 13.67
N GLY A 41 5.24 -13.45 14.89
CA GLY A 41 4.50 -14.61 15.39
C GLY A 41 3.03 -14.35 15.73
N SER A 42 2.59 -13.08 15.76
CA SER A 42 1.19 -12.71 16.02
C SER A 42 0.29 -12.78 14.77
N LYS A 43 0.84 -13.09 13.61
CA LYS A 43 0.10 -13.15 12.35
C LYS A 43 -0.68 -14.45 12.22
N ALA A 44 -1.82 -14.38 11.50
CA ALA A 44 -2.70 -15.52 11.25
C ALA A 44 -1.94 -16.72 10.66
N VAL A 45 -2.36 -17.92 11.02
CA VAL A 45 -1.82 -19.20 10.55
C VAL A 45 -2.41 -19.62 9.19
N GLY A 46 -1.71 -20.47 8.46
CA GLY A 46 -2.18 -21.03 7.19
C GLY A 46 -3.13 -22.20 7.41
N ILE A 47 -3.30 -23.01 6.36
CA ILE A 47 -4.22 -24.16 6.37
C ILE A 47 -3.72 -25.32 7.26
N ASP A 48 -2.43 -25.33 7.57
CA ASP A 48 -1.77 -26.28 8.46
C ASP A 48 -1.92 -25.94 9.95
N GLU A 49 -2.51 -24.79 10.24
CA GLU A 49 -2.71 -24.21 11.56
C GLU A 49 -1.42 -24.02 12.39
N VAL A 50 -0.25 -24.25 11.79
CA VAL A 50 1.06 -24.16 12.47
C VAL A 50 1.40 -22.71 12.81
N THR A 51 1.58 -22.46 14.10
CA THR A 51 2.03 -21.16 14.63
C THR A 51 3.56 -21.03 14.60
N LYS A 52 4.06 -19.79 14.70
CA LYS A 52 5.52 -19.58 14.90
C LYS A 52 6.05 -20.30 16.15
N ARG A 53 5.25 -20.36 17.21
CA ARG A 53 5.64 -21.00 18.47
C ARG A 53 5.84 -22.51 18.29
N GLU A 54 4.89 -23.20 17.73
CA GLU A 54 4.97 -24.65 17.45
C GLU A 54 6.11 -24.96 16.48
N PHE A 55 6.27 -24.18 15.41
CA PHE A 55 7.41 -24.34 14.50
C PHE A 55 8.76 -24.19 15.21
N ASN A 56 8.83 -23.30 16.22
CA ASN A 56 10.04 -23.03 17.00
C ASN A 56 10.41 -24.17 17.96
N GLU A 57 9.48 -25.03 18.35
CA GLU A 57 9.75 -26.15 19.27
C GLU A 57 10.78 -27.13 18.68
N ASN A 58 10.78 -27.35 17.37
CA ASN A 58 11.72 -28.18 16.64
C ASN A 58 12.45 -27.39 15.54
N LEU A 59 12.83 -26.15 15.81
CA LEU A 59 13.29 -25.18 14.80
C LEU A 59 14.45 -25.71 13.94
N GLU A 60 15.50 -26.28 14.54
CA GLU A 60 16.64 -26.73 13.75
C GLU A 60 16.28 -27.86 12.81
N SER A 61 15.57 -28.89 13.31
CA SER A 61 15.12 -30.03 12.52
C SER A 61 14.18 -29.59 11.40
N ASN A 62 13.21 -28.67 11.68
CA ASN A 62 12.29 -28.14 10.71
C ASN A 62 13.02 -27.38 9.60
N ILE A 63 14.00 -26.53 9.93
CA ILE A 63 14.78 -25.79 8.96
C ILE A 63 15.70 -26.71 8.15
N GLU A 64 16.33 -27.71 8.77
CA GLU A 64 17.17 -28.68 8.05
C GLU A 64 16.35 -29.51 7.05
N SER A 65 15.22 -30.03 7.48
CA SER A 65 14.26 -30.71 6.60
C SER A 65 13.80 -29.82 5.44
N LEU A 66 13.51 -28.55 5.70
CA LEU A 66 13.11 -27.59 4.68
C LEU A 66 14.24 -27.35 3.67
N VAL A 67 15.48 -27.13 4.15
CA VAL A 67 16.67 -26.96 3.28
C VAL A 67 16.90 -28.18 2.41
N ASP A 68 16.77 -29.38 2.97
CA ASP A 68 16.95 -30.62 2.24
C ASP A 68 15.88 -30.81 1.14
N ARG A 69 14.61 -30.56 1.47
CA ARG A 69 13.50 -30.57 0.47
C ARG A 69 13.70 -29.53 -0.63
N LEU A 70 14.20 -28.35 -0.30
CA LEU A 70 14.52 -27.32 -1.28
C LEU A 70 15.67 -27.78 -2.19
N LYS A 71 16.80 -28.30 -1.64
CA LYS A 71 17.94 -28.80 -2.42
C LYS A 71 17.55 -29.90 -3.40
N ARG A 72 16.73 -30.86 -2.95
CA ARG A 72 16.23 -31.97 -3.78
C ARG A 72 15.08 -31.59 -4.71
N LYS A 73 14.63 -30.34 -4.71
CA LYS A 73 13.43 -29.84 -5.44
C LYS A 73 12.14 -30.58 -5.07
N ALA A 74 12.11 -31.21 -3.91
CA ALA A 74 10.96 -31.90 -3.36
C ALA A 74 10.00 -30.95 -2.59
N TYR A 75 10.40 -29.70 -2.39
CA TYR A 75 9.57 -28.69 -1.74
C TYR A 75 8.33 -28.33 -2.57
N LYS A 76 7.17 -28.37 -1.94
CA LYS A 76 5.88 -28.04 -2.53
C LYS A 76 5.16 -27.02 -1.64
N PRO A 77 5.00 -25.76 -2.10
CA PRO A 77 4.21 -24.78 -1.35
C PRO A 77 2.79 -25.26 -1.13
N GLN A 78 2.25 -25.02 0.05
CA GLN A 78 0.85 -25.30 0.35
C GLN A 78 -0.05 -24.20 -0.22
N PRO A 79 -1.31 -24.49 -0.57
CA PRO A 79 -2.27 -23.48 -0.96
C PRO A 79 -2.49 -22.46 0.16
N SER A 80 -2.67 -21.18 -0.19
CA SER A 80 -3.00 -20.15 0.79
C SER A 80 -4.45 -20.26 1.25
N LEU A 81 -4.72 -20.11 2.55
CA LEU A 81 -6.06 -20.05 3.11
C LEU A 81 -6.71 -18.69 2.79
N ARG A 82 -7.86 -18.67 2.13
CA ARG A 82 -8.60 -17.44 1.83
C ARG A 82 -9.40 -16.98 3.04
N VAL A 83 -9.21 -15.73 3.42
CA VAL A 83 -9.97 -15.04 4.46
C VAL A 83 -10.49 -13.73 3.90
N TYR A 84 -11.74 -13.38 4.23
CA TYR A 84 -12.37 -12.15 3.74
C TYR A 84 -12.39 -11.06 4.80
N ILE A 85 -11.83 -9.89 4.47
CA ILE A 85 -11.86 -8.70 5.32
C ILE A 85 -12.79 -7.65 4.72
N PRO A 86 -13.73 -7.07 5.50
CA PRO A 86 -14.67 -6.07 4.98
C PRO A 86 -13.96 -4.79 4.53
N LYS A 87 -14.26 -4.33 3.32
CA LYS A 87 -13.86 -3.01 2.81
C LYS A 87 -14.85 -1.94 3.29
N SER A 88 -14.41 -0.67 3.26
CA SER A 88 -15.24 0.49 3.63
C SER A 88 -16.51 0.68 2.80
N ASN A 89 -16.61 0.05 1.65
CA ASN A 89 -17.76 0.11 0.74
C ASN A 89 -18.71 -1.11 0.86
N GLY A 90 -18.55 -1.91 1.91
CA GLY A 90 -19.34 -3.13 2.12
C GLY A 90 -18.86 -4.35 1.32
N LYS A 91 -17.99 -4.19 0.32
CA LYS A 91 -17.38 -5.31 -0.40
C LYS A 91 -16.34 -6.00 0.48
N MET A 92 -16.11 -7.27 0.26
CA MET A 92 -15.07 -8.04 0.94
C MET A 92 -13.74 -7.94 0.18
N ARG A 93 -12.63 -7.94 0.93
CA ARG A 93 -11.28 -8.07 0.37
C ARG A 93 -10.80 -9.49 0.63
N PRO A 94 -10.54 -10.29 -0.40
CA PRO A 94 -9.95 -11.60 -0.20
C PRO A 94 -8.47 -11.45 0.19
N LEU A 95 -8.05 -12.12 1.26
CA LEU A 95 -6.64 -12.24 1.64
C LEU A 95 -6.25 -13.71 1.60
N GLY A 96 -5.04 -14.02 1.14
CA GLY A 96 -4.45 -15.35 1.23
C GLY A 96 -3.46 -15.41 2.39
N ILE A 97 -3.61 -16.41 3.25
CA ILE A 97 -2.72 -16.67 4.37
C ILE A 97 -1.91 -17.92 4.05
N ALA A 98 -0.61 -17.79 3.86
CA ALA A 98 0.29 -18.90 3.63
C ALA A 98 0.60 -19.67 4.93
N CYS A 99 0.98 -20.95 4.82
CA CYS A 99 1.54 -21.74 5.89
C CYS A 99 2.82 -21.12 6.45
N TYR A 100 3.14 -21.45 7.71
CA TYR A 100 4.27 -20.78 8.38
C TYR A 100 5.60 -21.07 7.68
N GLU A 101 5.85 -22.29 7.28
CA GLU A 101 7.03 -22.70 6.52
C GLU A 101 7.12 -21.92 5.18
N ASP A 102 6.01 -21.80 4.46
CA ASP A 102 5.96 -21.05 3.20
C ASP A 102 6.27 -19.57 3.39
N LYS A 103 5.84 -18.97 4.51
CA LYS A 103 6.19 -17.58 4.85
C LYS A 103 7.70 -17.39 4.97
N ILE A 104 8.42 -18.35 5.55
CA ILE A 104 9.88 -18.31 5.68
C ILE A 104 10.53 -18.30 4.29
N VAL A 105 10.14 -19.23 3.40
CA VAL A 105 10.70 -19.32 2.04
C VAL A 105 10.31 -18.12 1.19
N GLN A 106 9.07 -17.65 1.28
CA GLN A 106 8.62 -16.44 0.58
C GLN A 106 9.42 -15.20 1.02
N LEU A 107 9.76 -15.08 2.30
CA LEU A 107 10.57 -13.97 2.79
C LEU A 107 12.01 -14.05 2.25
N ALA A 108 12.58 -15.23 2.17
CA ALA A 108 13.90 -15.43 1.56
C ALA A 108 13.90 -15.05 0.07
N LEU A 109 12.90 -15.51 -0.69
CA LEU A 109 12.70 -15.11 -2.10
C LEU A 109 12.52 -13.60 -2.24
N LYS A 110 11.67 -13.00 -1.41
CA LYS A 110 11.43 -11.55 -1.40
C LYS A 110 12.74 -10.79 -1.24
N LYS A 111 13.60 -11.17 -0.28
CA LYS A 111 14.90 -10.52 -0.05
C LYS A 111 15.81 -10.60 -1.28
N ILE A 112 15.85 -11.73 -1.97
CA ILE A 112 16.62 -11.89 -3.21
C ILE A 112 16.06 -11.01 -4.32
N LEU A 113 14.74 -11.01 -4.52
CA LEU A 113 14.09 -10.20 -5.55
C LEU A 113 14.25 -8.69 -5.27
N GLU A 114 14.12 -8.26 -4.02
CA GLU A 114 14.35 -6.87 -3.62
C GLU A 114 15.80 -6.45 -3.89
N ALA A 115 16.80 -7.28 -3.58
CA ALA A 115 18.19 -6.97 -3.88
C ALA A 115 18.46 -6.75 -5.38
N ILE A 116 17.70 -7.43 -6.26
CA ILE A 116 17.83 -7.29 -7.71
C ILE A 116 17.04 -6.09 -8.24
N TYR A 117 15.78 -5.94 -7.83
CA TYR A 117 14.83 -5.02 -8.46
C TYR A 117 14.76 -3.65 -7.79
N GLU A 118 15.06 -3.52 -6.49
CA GLU A 118 15.03 -2.23 -5.81
C GLU A 118 15.92 -1.16 -6.49
N PRO A 119 17.15 -1.47 -6.93
CA PRO A 119 17.96 -0.53 -7.68
C PRO A 119 17.43 -0.21 -9.09
N LYS A 120 16.52 -1.01 -9.62
CA LYS A 120 15.93 -0.85 -10.97
C LYS A 120 14.63 -0.05 -10.95
N PHE A 121 13.91 -0.07 -9.84
CA PHE A 121 12.66 0.64 -9.74
C PHE A 121 12.85 2.15 -9.85
N LEU A 122 12.01 2.78 -10.67
CA LEU A 122 12.05 4.21 -10.88
C LEU A 122 11.61 4.98 -9.61
N ASN A 123 12.06 6.22 -9.50
CA ASN A 123 11.77 7.06 -8.33
C ASN A 123 10.30 7.41 -8.16
N CYS A 124 9.48 7.24 -9.19
CA CYS A 124 8.03 7.44 -9.14
C CYS A 124 7.26 6.32 -8.40
N MET A 125 7.91 5.20 -8.07
CA MET A 125 7.30 4.06 -7.39
C MET A 125 7.54 4.13 -5.88
N TYR A 126 6.47 4.03 -5.08
CA TYR A 126 6.52 4.20 -3.61
C TYR A 126 5.99 3.00 -2.82
N GLY A 127 4.98 2.29 -3.33
CA GLY A 127 4.33 1.20 -2.61
C GLY A 127 5.25 0.02 -2.34
N PHE A 128 5.19 -0.55 -1.12
CA PHE A 128 5.92 -1.75 -0.70
C PHE A 128 7.44 -1.70 -0.85
N ARG A 129 8.04 -0.54 -1.03
CA ARG A 129 9.48 -0.35 -1.16
C ARG A 129 10.13 0.06 0.17
N PRO A 130 11.37 -0.41 0.47
CA PRO A 130 12.11 0.03 1.64
C PRO A 130 12.30 1.56 1.64
N ASN A 131 12.25 2.17 2.83
CA ASN A 131 12.43 3.62 3.04
C ASN A 131 11.45 4.53 2.27
N ARG A 132 10.36 3.98 1.73
CA ARG A 132 9.28 4.72 1.08
C ARG A 132 7.97 4.50 1.81
N SER A 133 7.11 5.50 1.79
CA SER A 133 5.83 5.47 2.51
C SER A 133 4.72 6.15 1.70
N CYS A 134 3.46 6.00 2.15
CA CYS A 134 2.37 6.77 1.58
C CYS A 134 2.58 8.29 1.72
N HIS A 135 3.25 8.76 2.80
CA HIS A 135 3.54 10.17 2.99
C HIS A 135 4.57 10.70 1.99
N THR A 136 5.60 9.89 1.66
CA THR A 136 6.58 10.28 0.62
C THR A 136 5.93 10.30 -0.77
N ALA A 137 4.97 9.41 -1.07
CA ALA A 137 4.20 9.45 -2.30
C ALA A 137 3.28 10.67 -2.38
N VAL A 138 2.57 10.99 -1.28
CA VAL A 138 1.72 12.20 -1.17
C VAL A 138 2.55 13.47 -1.32
N LYS A 139 3.75 13.53 -0.71
CA LYS A 139 4.67 14.66 -0.89
C LYS A 139 5.13 14.79 -2.35
N ALA A 140 5.54 13.70 -2.96
CA ALA A 140 5.94 13.71 -4.37
C ALA A 140 4.81 14.20 -5.28
N LEU A 141 3.58 13.72 -5.08
CA LEU A 141 2.43 14.19 -5.83
C LEU A 141 2.16 15.69 -5.58
N TYR A 142 2.22 16.13 -4.33
CA TYR A 142 2.09 17.55 -3.96
C TYR A 142 3.14 18.41 -4.67
N ASP A 143 4.39 17.99 -4.69
CA ASP A 143 5.50 18.72 -5.35
C ASP A 143 5.26 18.81 -6.87
N GLN A 144 4.90 17.68 -7.52
CA GLN A 144 4.64 17.65 -8.97
C GLN A 144 3.50 18.58 -9.38
N ILE A 145 2.40 18.60 -8.64
CA ILE A 145 1.21 19.39 -8.98
C ILE A 145 1.41 20.88 -8.72
N ASN A 146 2.19 21.25 -7.71
CA ASN A 146 2.36 22.65 -7.32
C ASN A 146 3.54 23.34 -8.00
N PHE A 147 4.59 22.61 -8.35
CA PHE A 147 5.83 23.23 -8.88
C PHE A 147 6.07 22.97 -10.37
N ARG A 148 5.19 22.21 -11.03
CA ARG A 148 5.23 21.98 -12.47
C ARG A 148 4.04 22.60 -13.21
N LYS A 149 4.16 22.72 -14.53
CA LYS A 149 3.11 23.31 -15.41
C LYS A 149 1.99 22.32 -15.68
N ILE A 150 1.44 21.69 -14.65
CA ILE A 150 0.38 20.67 -14.79
C ILE A 150 -0.99 21.35 -14.87
N THR A 151 -1.85 20.84 -15.76
CA THR A 151 -3.25 21.28 -15.93
C THR A 151 -4.24 20.13 -15.89
N ARG A 152 -3.80 18.89 -16.13
CA ARG A 152 -4.63 17.68 -16.13
C ARG A 152 -4.02 16.59 -15.26
N ILE A 153 -4.87 15.94 -14.51
CA ILE A 153 -4.57 14.77 -13.69
C ILE A 153 -5.39 13.59 -14.19
N VAL A 154 -4.72 12.51 -14.49
CA VAL A 154 -5.33 11.20 -14.77
C VAL A 154 -5.28 10.40 -13.47
N ASP A 155 -6.46 10.15 -12.89
CA ASP A 155 -6.71 9.33 -11.72
C ASP A 155 -7.32 8.01 -12.23
N ALA A 156 -6.56 6.91 -12.16
CA ALA A 156 -6.99 5.62 -12.71
C ALA A 156 -6.79 4.49 -11.69
N ASP A 157 -7.79 3.61 -11.61
CA ASP A 157 -7.84 2.45 -10.72
C ASP A 157 -7.81 1.16 -11.55
N ILE A 158 -6.99 0.19 -11.17
CA ILE A 158 -6.91 -1.12 -11.83
C ILE A 158 -7.87 -2.08 -11.15
N LYS A 159 -8.74 -2.71 -11.93
CA LYS A 159 -9.74 -3.66 -11.42
C LYS A 159 -9.06 -4.95 -10.98
N GLY A 160 -9.13 -5.28 -9.68
CA GLY A 160 -8.64 -6.55 -9.14
C GLY A 160 -7.18 -6.87 -9.47
N PHE A 161 -6.29 -5.89 -9.40
CA PHE A 161 -4.90 -5.99 -9.87
C PHE A 161 -4.20 -7.29 -9.44
N PHE A 162 -4.24 -7.64 -8.15
CA PHE A 162 -3.59 -8.84 -7.63
C PHE A 162 -4.23 -10.14 -8.15
N ASP A 163 -5.51 -10.11 -8.52
CA ASP A 163 -6.24 -11.28 -8.99
C ASP A 163 -6.03 -11.54 -10.49
N HIS A 164 -5.56 -10.53 -11.27
CA HIS A 164 -5.45 -10.59 -12.72
C HIS A 164 -4.01 -10.53 -13.27
N MET A 165 -3.00 -10.48 -12.40
CA MET A 165 -1.60 -10.56 -12.85
C MET A 165 -1.34 -11.91 -13.53
N LYS A 166 -1.02 -11.92 -14.82
CA LYS A 166 -0.74 -13.15 -15.57
C LYS A 166 0.60 -13.75 -15.15
N HIS A 167 0.61 -15.04 -14.76
CA HIS A 167 1.82 -15.76 -14.33
C HIS A 167 2.91 -15.76 -15.41
N GLU A 168 2.52 -15.88 -16.67
CA GLU A 168 3.42 -15.83 -17.81
C GLU A 168 4.23 -14.52 -17.85
N TRP A 169 3.56 -13.37 -17.68
CA TRP A 169 4.23 -12.08 -17.68
C TRP A 169 5.12 -11.90 -16.45
N ILE A 170 4.70 -12.37 -15.28
CA ILE A 170 5.55 -12.34 -14.07
C ILE A 170 6.85 -13.07 -14.34
N LEU A 171 6.78 -14.31 -14.87
CA LEU A 171 7.95 -15.13 -15.17
C LEU A 171 8.83 -14.52 -16.28
N LYS A 172 8.23 -13.93 -17.32
CA LYS A 172 8.97 -13.21 -18.38
C LYS A 172 9.72 -12.00 -17.82
N PHE A 173 9.07 -11.21 -16.95
CA PHE A 173 9.71 -10.05 -16.32
C PHE A 173 10.85 -10.46 -15.39
N LEU A 174 10.66 -11.50 -14.59
CA LEU A 174 11.73 -12.05 -13.75
C LEU A 174 12.89 -12.57 -14.57
N ASN A 175 12.61 -13.30 -15.65
CA ASN A 175 13.64 -13.87 -16.54
C ASN A 175 14.48 -12.80 -17.27
N TYR A 176 14.09 -11.54 -17.24
CA TYR A 176 14.87 -10.46 -17.84
C TYR A 176 16.25 -10.31 -17.15
N TYR A 177 16.29 -10.38 -15.82
CA TYR A 177 17.51 -10.32 -15.02
C TYR A 177 17.92 -11.66 -14.39
N ILE A 178 16.95 -12.51 -14.06
CA ILE A 178 17.18 -13.76 -13.32
C ILE A 178 17.25 -14.93 -14.33
N LYS A 179 18.46 -15.46 -14.52
CA LYS A 179 18.71 -16.63 -15.38
C LYS A 179 18.80 -17.94 -14.58
N ASP A 180 18.71 -17.85 -13.23
CA ASP A 180 18.63 -19.01 -12.36
C ASP A 180 17.27 -19.69 -12.48
N LYS A 181 17.25 -20.82 -13.20
CA LYS A 181 16.03 -21.61 -13.43
C LYS A 181 15.38 -22.11 -12.13
N ASN A 182 16.16 -22.29 -11.08
CA ASN A 182 15.63 -22.81 -9.81
C ASN A 182 14.86 -21.73 -9.04
N ILE A 183 15.30 -20.47 -9.11
CA ILE A 183 14.52 -19.34 -8.57
C ILE A 183 13.21 -19.16 -9.33
N LEU A 184 13.26 -19.18 -10.68
CA LEU A 184 12.05 -19.06 -11.49
C LEU A 184 11.09 -20.23 -11.24
N TRP A 185 11.59 -21.45 -11.15
CA TRP A 185 10.82 -22.63 -10.77
C TRP A 185 10.12 -22.46 -9.39
N LEU A 186 10.85 -21.95 -8.40
CA LEU A 186 10.29 -21.77 -7.07
C LEU A 186 9.19 -20.69 -7.05
N VAL A 187 9.39 -19.58 -7.77
CA VAL A 187 8.35 -18.55 -7.93
C VAL A 187 7.13 -19.13 -8.63
N GLU A 188 7.32 -19.89 -9.71
CA GLU A 188 6.23 -20.56 -10.44
C GLU A 188 5.42 -21.51 -9.54
N LYS A 189 6.10 -22.26 -8.66
CA LYS A 189 5.43 -23.12 -7.68
C LYS A 189 4.53 -22.34 -6.75
N TYR A 190 4.96 -21.16 -6.24
CA TYR A 190 4.10 -20.30 -5.43
C TYR A 190 2.92 -19.73 -6.20
N LEU A 191 3.13 -19.32 -7.45
CA LEU A 191 2.03 -18.82 -8.29
C LEU A 191 0.98 -19.90 -8.56
N LYS A 192 1.41 -21.16 -8.73
CA LYS A 192 0.54 -22.31 -9.02
C LYS A 192 0.04 -23.07 -7.77
N ALA A 193 0.46 -22.70 -6.57
CA ALA A 193 0.04 -23.39 -5.34
C ALA A 193 -1.48 -23.35 -5.13
N GLY A 194 -2.13 -22.28 -5.59
CA GLY A 194 -3.56 -22.08 -5.47
C GLY A 194 -3.98 -21.50 -4.12
N ILE A 195 -5.30 -21.45 -3.94
CA ILE A 195 -5.95 -20.85 -2.77
C ILE A 195 -7.07 -21.78 -2.33
N ILE A 196 -7.18 -22.08 -1.04
CA ILE A 196 -8.35 -22.75 -0.47
C ILE A 196 -9.38 -21.68 -0.15
N ASP A 197 -10.52 -21.74 -0.84
CA ASP A 197 -11.66 -20.84 -0.64
C ASP A 197 -12.89 -21.66 -0.24
N ASN A 198 -13.42 -21.43 0.96
CA ASN A 198 -14.55 -22.20 1.51
C ASN A 198 -14.36 -23.73 1.40
N GLY A 199 -13.14 -24.21 1.70
CA GLY A 199 -12.80 -25.63 1.65
C GLY A 199 -12.46 -26.19 0.26
N SER A 200 -12.61 -25.41 -0.80
CA SER A 200 -12.34 -25.83 -2.18
C SER A 200 -11.02 -25.25 -2.69
N LEU A 201 -10.20 -26.07 -3.36
CA LEU A 201 -8.94 -25.64 -3.96
C LEU A 201 -9.19 -24.94 -5.30
N VAL A 202 -8.87 -23.64 -5.34
CA VAL A 202 -8.93 -22.84 -6.56
C VAL A 202 -7.51 -22.65 -7.10
N LYS A 203 -7.28 -23.09 -8.32
CA LYS A 203 -6.02 -22.89 -9.07
C LYS A 203 -6.30 -22.13 -10.36
N GLY A 204 -5.36 -21.31 -10.79
CA GLY A 204 -5.45 -20.56 -12.03
C GLY A 204 -4.07 -20.26 -12.61
N ASN A 205 -4.06 -19.66 -13.80
CA ASN A 205 -2.85 -19.18 -14.48
C ASN A 205 -2.62 -17.69 -14.31
N GLU A 206 -3.38 -17.08 -13.40
CA GLU A 206 -3.31 -15.66 -13.09
C GLU A 206 -3.53 -15.41 -11.60
N GLY A 207 -3.14 -14.23 -11.19
CA GLY A 207 -3.28 -13.76 -9.83
C GLY A 207 -2.18 -14.23 -8.89
N THR A 208 -2.05 -13.50 -7.83
CA THR A 208 -1.22 -13.85 -6.67
C THR A 208 -2.02 -13.55 -5.41
N ALA A 209 -1.96 -14.45 -4.43
CA ALA A 209 -2.75 -14.30 -3.22
C ALA A 209 -2.40 -12.97 -2.51
N GLN A 210 -3.37 -12.06 -2.43
CA GLN A 210 -3.20 -10.82 -1.68
C GLN A 210 -2.99 -11.16 -0.20
N GLY A 211 -1.81 -10.89 0.34
CA GLY A 211 -1.40 -11.23 1.71
C GLY A 211 -0.19 -12.14 1.79
N ASN A 212 0.20 -12.81 0.72
CA ASN A 212 1.46 -13.52 0.64
C ASN A 212 2.64 -12.54 0.68
N ILE A 213 3.75 -12.95 1.32
CA ILE A 213 4.91 -12.09 1.57
C ILE A 213 5.63 -11.68 0.26
N ILE A 214 5.61 -12.55 -0.74
CA ILE A 214 6.24 -12.31 -2.05
C ILE A 214 5.37 -11.43 -2.98
N SER A 215 4.04 -11.44 -2.81
CA SER A 215 3.10 -10.77 -3.73
C SER A 215 3.38 -9.27 -3.93
N PRO A 216 3.74 -8.48 -2.90
CA PRO A 216 4.05 -7.06 -3.07
C PRO A 216 5.25 -6.77 -4.00
N VAL A 217 6.32 -7.56 -3.91
CA VAL A 217 7.49 -7.35 -4.78
C VAL A 217 7.20 -7.78 -6.22
N LEU A 218 6.42 -8.87 -6.41
CA LEU A 218 5.94 -9.27 -7.74
C LEU A 218 5.02 -8.21 -8.37
N ALA A 219 4.13 -7.63 -7.57
CA ALA A 219 3.27 -6.51 -7.97
C ALA A 219 4.09 -5.29 -8.44
N ASN A 220 5.10 -4.91 -7.70
CA ASN A 220 6.00 -3.82 -8.09
C ASN A 220 6.78 -4.15 -9.38
N ILE A 221 7.27 -5.38 -9.53
CA ILE A 221 7.94 -5.81 -10.77
C ILE A 221 6.97 -5.72 -11.95
N TYR A 222 5.73 -6.18 -11.78
CA TYR A 222 4.70 -6.11 -12.82
C TYR A 222 4.44 -4.66 -13.23
N MET A 223 4.14 -3.78 -12.29
CA MET A 223 3.88 -2.36 -12.54
C MET A 223 5.11 -1.64 -13.11
N HIS A 224 6.32 -2.07 -12.76
CA HIS A 224 7.53 -1.51 -13.33
C HIS A 224 7.60 -1.70 -14.85
N TYR A 225 7.34 -2.91 -15.34
CA TYR A 225 7.40 -3.20 -16.77
C TYR A 225 6.15 -2.74 -17.52
N VAL A 226 4.97 -2.89 -16.92
CA VAL A 226 3.71 -2.56 -17.58
C VAL A 226 3.48 -1.04 -17.64
N LEU A 227 3.72 -0.33 -16.54
CA LEU A 227 3.38 1.08 -16.42
C LEU A 227 4.60 1.99 -16.40
N THR A 228 5.52 1.83 -15.43
CA THR A 228 6.49 2.89 -15.16
C THR A 228 7.56 3.02 -16.23
N LEU A 229 8.11 1.91 -16.73
CA LEU A 229 9.06 1.95 -17.84
C LEU A 229 8.41 2.44 -19.12
N TRP A 230 7.22 1.97 -19.44
CA TRP A 230 6.47 2.42 -20.61
C TRP A 230 6.21 3.94 -20.54
N PHE A 231 5.76 4.42 -19.38
CA PHE A 231 5.53 5.85 -19.20
C PHE A 231 6.77 6.70 -19.49
N TYR A 232 7.90 6.38 -18.88
CA TYR A 232 9.10 7.21 -19.04
C TYR A 232 9.89 6.99 -20.34
N ILE A 233 9.81 5.80 -20.93
CA ILE A 233 10.54 5.51 -22.14
C ILE A 233 9.75 5.95 -23.40
N ILE A 234 8.43 5.86 -23.37
CA ILE A 234 7.55 6.15 -24.50
C ILE A 234 6.74 7.41 -24.24
N VAL A 235 5.77 7.35 -23.33
CA VAL A 235 4.78 8.42 -23.13
C VAL A 235 5.43 9.77 -22.87
N ALA A 236 6.35 9.83 -21.90
CA ALA A 236 6.98 11.09 -21.51
C ALA A 236 7.88 11.68 -22.60
N LYS A 237 8.43 10.86 -23.49
CA LYS A 237 9.21 11.34 -24.66
C LYS A 237 8.34 11.88 -25.78
N GLU A 238 7.12 11.37 -25.90
CA GLU A 238 6.15 11.86 -26.88
C GLU A 238 5.38 13.10 -26.43
N CYS A 239 5.43 13.43 -25.12
CA CYS A 239 4.82 14.63 -24.59
C CYS A 239 5.62 15.88 -24.98
N LYS A 240 4.94 16.91 -25.45
CA LYS A 240 5.49 18.24 -25.69
C LYS A 240 5.55 19.08 -24.42
N GLY A 241 4.64 18.77 -23.47
CA GLY A 241 4.53 19.43 -22.20
C GLY A 241 5.19 18.65 -21.07
N GLU A 242 5.17 19.25 -19.89
CA GLU A 242 5.60 18.56 -18.67
C GLU A 242 4.60 17.47 -18.30
N CYS A 243 5.12 16.31 -17.91
CA CYS A 243 4.31 15.20 -17.40
C CYS A 243 5.01 14.52 -16.22
N PHE A 244 4.25 13.81 -15.40
CA PHE A 244 4.77 13.01 -14.30
C PHE A 244 3.90 11.79 -14.03
N LEU A 245 4.47 10.83 -13.28
CA LEU A 245 3.79 9.66 -12.77
C LEU A 245 4.18 9.46 -11.29
N VAL A 246 3.20 9.15 -10.43
CA VAL A 246 3.39 8.73 -9.03
C VAL A 246 2.61 7.44 -8.83
N VAL A 247 3.30 6.38 -8.40
CA VAL A 247 2.74 5.01 -8.27
C VAL A 247 2.89 4.51 -6.84
N TYR A 248 1.82 4.02 -6.26
CA TYR A 248 1.81 3.33 -4.98
C TYR A 248 1.10 1.97 -5.12
N ALA A 249 1.86 0.93 -5.43
CA ALA A 249 1.34 -0.38 -5.82
C ALA A 249 0.45 -0.29 -7.09
N ASP A 250 -0.83 -0.60 -6.96
CA ASP A 250 -1.87 -0.50 -8.00
C ASP A 250 -2.53 0.88 -8.10
N ASP A 251 -2.34 1.74 -7.10
CA ASP A 251 -2.88 3.12 -7.07
C ASP A 251 -1.86 4.07 -7.70
N PHE A 252 -2.24 4.83 -8.73
CA PHE A 252 -1.33 5.74 -9.40
C PHE A 252 -2.02 6.99 -9.93
N ILE A 253 -1.24 8.06 -10.02
CA ILE A 253 -1.65 9.34 -10.57
C ILE A 253 -0.65 9.77 -11.64
N ALA A 254 -1.15 10.12 -12.83
CA ALA A 254 -0.35 10.78 -13.86
C ALA A 254 -0.81 12.23 -14.06
N GLY A 255 0.13 13.13 -14.31
CA GLY A 255 -0.17 14.54 -14.55
C GLY A 255 0.42 15.01 -15.88
N PHE A 256 -0.30 15.91 -16.57
CA PHE A 256 0.07 16.44 -17.89
C PHE A 256 -0.15 17.95 -17.98
N GLN A 257 0.70 18.60 -18.76
CA GLN A 257 0.54 20.02 -19.05
C GLN A 257 -0.59 20.27 -20.04
N TYR A 258 -0.69 19.50 -21.11
CA TYR A 258 -1.69 19.69 -22.16
C TYR A 258 -2.86 18.70 -22.05
N PRO A 259 -4.12 19.15 -22.26
CA PRO A 259 -5.30 18.29 -22.15
C PRO A 259 -5.25 17.07 -23.09
N TRP A 260 -4.88 17.28 -24.34
CA TRP A 260 -4.83 16.24 -25.36
C TRP A 260 -3.79 15.15 -25.05
N GLU A 261 -2.71 15.48 -24.32
CA GLU A 261 -1.72 14.49 -23.86
C GLU A 261 -2.31 13.59 -22.79
N ALA A 262 -3.10 14.14 -21.87
CA ALA A 262 -3.77 13.35 -20.83
C ALA A 262 -4.83 12.40 -21.44
N GLU A 263 -5.59 12.87 -22.43
CA GLU A 263 -6.59 12.07 -23.16
C GLU A 263 -5.90 10.94 -23.97
N ARG A 264 -4.86 11.27 -24.73
CA ARG A 264 -4.05 10.29 -25.46
C ARG A 264 -3.46 9.24 -24.52
N PHE A 265 -2.85 9.68 -23.42
CA PHE A 265 -2.31 8.76 -22.43
C PHE A 265 -3.38 7.81 -21.88
N TYR A 266 -4.57 8.32 -21.56
CA TYR A 266 -5.66 7.53 -20.99
C TYR A 266 -6.12 6.42 -21.96
N GLU A 267 -6.24 6.71 -23.25
CA GLU A 267 -6.60 5.71 -24.26
C GLU A 267 -5.46 4.71 -24.51
N GLN A 268 -4.22 5.16 -24.58
CA GLN A 268 -3.05 4.29 -24.67
C GLN A 268 -2.92 3.40 -23.43
N LEU A 269 -3.26 3.92 -22.24
CA LEU A 269 -3.22 3.18 -20.98
C LEU A 269 -4.21 2.01 -20.98
N LYS A 270 -5.44 2.20 -21.47
CA LYS A 270 -6.43 1.11 -21.60
C LYS A 270 -5.88 -0.03 -22.44
N SER A 271 -5.41 0.28 -23.63
CA SER A 271 -4.81 -0.71 -24.54
C SER A 271 -3.57 -1.38 -23.92
N ARG A 272 -2.73 -0.58 -23.25
CA ARG A 272 -1.52 -1.07 -22.57
C ARG A 272 -1.87 -2.07 -21.46
N MET A 273 -2.82 -1.75 -20.61
CA MET A 273 -3.25 -2.63 -19.52
C MET A 273 -3.85 -3.93 -20.06
N ALA A 274 -4.71 -3.86 -21.07
CA ALA A 274 -5.33 -5.02 -21.71
C ALA A 274 -4.28 -6.00 -22.27
N ASN A 275 -3.21 -5.51 -22.91
CA ASN A 275 -2.12 -6.33 -23.44
C ASN A 275 -1.39 -7.16 -22.36
N PHE A 276 -1.50 -6.76 -21.10
CA PHE A 276 -0.92 -7.48 -19.97
C PHE A 276 -1.99 -8.15 -19.08
N GLY A 277 -3.23 -8.30 -19.56
CA GLY A 277 -4.30 -8.95 -18.84
C GLY A 277 -4.88 -8.14 -17.69
N LEU A 278 -4.69 -6.82 -17.69
CA LEU A 278 -5.24 -5.90 -16.70
C LEU A 278 -6.35 -5.06 -17.31
N GLU A 279 -7.32 -4.65 -16.49
CA GLU A 279 -8.43 -3.80 -16.88
C GLU A 279 -8.51 -2.57 -15.97
N LEU A 280 -8.81 -1.40 -16.54
CA LEU A 280 -9.09 -0.22 -15.74
C LEU A 280 -10.54 -0.25 -15.21
N GLU A 281 -10.74 0.18 -13.97
CA GLU A 281 -12.07 0.40 -13.40
C GLU A 281 -12.62 1.74 -13.91
N GLU A 282 -13.31 1.72 -15.03
CA GLU A 282 -13.79 2.95 -15.72
C GLU A 282 -14.66 3.83 -14.82
N SER A 283 -15.48 3.22 -13.94
CA SER A 283 -16.33 3.96 -13.01
C SER A 283 -15.57 4.81 -11.99
N LYS A 284 -14.26 4.54 -11.81
CA LYS A 284 -13.37 5.24 -10.89
C LYS A 284 -12.26 6.00 -11.61
N SER A 285 -11.99 5.65 -12.86
CA SER A 285 -10.95 6.30 -13.66
C SER A 285 -11.48 7.57 -14.32
N ARG A 286 -10.71 8.65 -14.25
CA ARG A 286 -11.14 9.95 -14.77
C ARG A 286 -9.96 10.89 -15.03
N ILE A 287 -10.20 11.84 -15.92
CA ILE A 287 -9.31 12.98 -16.15
C ILE A 287 -9.93 14.20 -15.47
N VAL A 288 -9.17 14.87 -14.61
CA VAL A 288 -9.63 16.07 -13.90
C VAL A 288 -8.71 17.26 -14.15
N GLU A 289 -9.31 18.46 -14.24
CA GLU A 289 -8.54 19.71 -14.18
C GLU A 289 -7.95 19.88 -12.78
N SER A 290 -6.64 20.09 -12.71
CA SER A 290 -5.95 20.40 -11.45
C SER A 290 -4.55 20.92 -11.75
N GLY A 291 -3.95 21.59 -10.78
CA GLY A 291 -2.58 22.09 -10.83
C GLY A 291 -2.50 23.56 -10.47
N HIS A 292 -1.43 23.89 -9.73
CA HIS A 292 -1.17 25.28 -9.31
C HIS A 292 -0.95 26.21 -10.51
N TYR A 293 -0.28 25.72 -11.56
CA TYR A 293 -0.09 26.49 -12.79
C TYR A 293 -1.43 26.92 -13.43
N LEU A 294 -2.37 25.98 -13.59
CA LEU A 294 -3.69 26.26 -14.12
C LEU A 294 -4.50 27.17 -13.19
N ALA A 295 -4.43 26.93 -11.87
CA ALA A 295 -5.11 27.72 -10.86
C ALA A 295 -4.69 29.19 -10.90
N ASN A 296 -3.38 29.45 -11.02
CA ASN A 296 -2.86 30.81 -11.17
C ASN A 296 -3.28 31.48 -12.50
N ALA A 297 -3.26 30.73 -13.61
CA ALA A 297 -3.70 31.26 -14.89
C ALA A 297 -5.17 31.66 -14.87
N LYS A 298 -6.05 30.83 -14.30
CA LYS A 298 -7.47 31.14 -14.11
C LYS A 298 -7.69 32.33 -13.16
N ALA A 299 -6.97 32.38 -12.04
CA ALA A 299 -7.08 33.49 -11.09
C ALA A 299 -6.70 34.84 -11.72
N LYS A 300 -5.64 34.87 -12.56
CA LYS A 300 -5.24 36.09 -13.30
C LYS A 300 -6.31 36.59 -14.28
N ARG A 301 -7.14 35.66 -14.81
CA ARG A 301 -8.26 36.00 -15.73
C ARG A 301 -9.58 36.27 -14.99
N GLY A 302 -9.58 36.25 -13.64
CA GLY A 302 -10.79 36.40 -12.84
C GLY A 302 -11.72 35.18 -12.85
N GLU A 303 -11.27 34.05 -13.41
CA GLU A 303 -12.04 32.82 -13.50
C GLU A 303 -12.05 32.03 -12.16
N SER A 304 -13.06 31.17 -11.99
CA SER A 304 -13.13 30.29 -10.82
C SER A 304 -11.97 29.30 -10.77
N THR A 305 -11.32 29.22 -9.61
CA THR A 305 -10.26 28.24 -9.32
C THR A 305 -10.80 26.99 -8.62
N ARG A 306 -12.12 26.78 -8.61
CA ARG A 306 -12.75 25.56 -8.06
C ARG A 306 -12.66 24.44 -9.09
N PHE A 307 -11.73 23.51 -8.87
CA PHE A 307 -11.59 22.31 -9.69
C PHE A 307 -12.32 21.12 -9.08
N LYS A 308 -12.59 20.10 -9.90
CA LYS A 308 -12.95 18.77 -9.39
C LYS A 308 -11.79 18.23 -8.54
N THR A 309 -12.12 17.63 -7.41
CA THR A 309 -11.13 17.04 -6.51
C THR A 309 -10.85 15.59 -6.92
N PHE A 310 -9.69 15.08 -6.59
CA PHE A 310 -9.35 13.68 -6.73
C PHE A 310 -8.74 13.13 -5.43
N ASP A 311 -8.83 11.82 -5.24
CA ASP A 311 -8.37 11.15 -4.03
C ASP A 311 -7.09 10.36 -4.34
N PHE A 312 -6.10 10.42 -3.44
CA PHE A 312 -4.92 9.59 -3.50
C PHE A 312 -4.50 9.18 -2.08
N LEU A 313 -4.33 7.89 -1.82
CA LEU A 313 -3.91 7.32 -0.54
C LEU A 313 -4.70 7.86 0.68
N GLY A 314 -6.01 8.02 0.52
CA GLY A 314 -6.88 8.49 1.59
C GLY A 314 -6.91 9.99 1.82
N PHE A 315 -6.24 10.76 0.97
CA PHE A 315 -6.30 12.22 0.95
C PHE A 315 -7.02 12.70 -0.31
N THR A 316 -7.84 13.76 -0.16
CA THR A 316 -8.45 14.49 -1.26
C THR A 316 -7.61 15.71 -1.58
N PHE A 317 -7.15 15.82 -2.82
CA PHE A 317 -6.47 17.01 -3.34
C PHE A 317 -7.48 18.02 -3.87
N TYR A 318 -7.37 19.27 -3.45
CA TYR A 318 -8.28 20.36 -3.80
C TYR A 318 -7.52 21.68 -3.97
N CYS A 319 -8.08 22.60 -4.75
CA CYS A 319 -7.55 23.95 -4.84
C CYS A 319 -8.06 24.78 -3.64
N GLY A 320 -7.16 25.14 -2.75
CA GLY A 320 -7.38 26.05 -1.64
C GLY A 320 -6.73 27.42 -1.87
N ARG A 321 -6.68 28.25 -0.83
CA ARG A 321 -5.96 29.53 -0.83
C ARG A 321 -4.91 29.55 0.26
N THR A 322 -3.72 30.05 -0.06
CA THR A 322 -2.68 30.33 0.92
C THR A 322 -3.10 31.49 1.82
N VAL A 323 -2.36 31.76 2.91
CA VAL A 323 -2.56 32.94 3.77
C VAL A 323 -2.52 34.25 2.97
N LYS A 324 -1.71 34.30 1.91
CA LYS A 324 -1.60 35.46 0.99
C LYS A 324 -2.71 35.47 -0.10
N GLY A 325 -3.75 34.64 0.01
CA GLY A 325 -4.88 34.58 -0.91
C GLY A 325 -4.60 33.88 -2.25
N LYS A 326 -3.37 33.43 -2.54
CA LYS A 326 -3.01 32.76 -3.79
C LYS A 326 -3.61 31.35 -3.85
N PRO A 327 -4.12 30.89 -5.03
CA PRO A 327 -4.60 29.54 -5.18
C PRO A 327 -3.46 28.52 -5.00
N TRP A 328 -3.73 27.39 -4.36
CA TRP A 328 -2.74 26.36 -4.10
C TRP A 328 -3.41 24.98 -4.00
N ILE A 329 -2.76 23.94 -4.53
CA ILE A 329 -3.31 22.57 -4.42
C ILE A 329 -2.87 21.96 -3.09
N MET A 330 -3.86 21.59 -2.27
CA MET A 330 -3.67 21.14 -0.89
C MET A 330 -4.31 19.77 -0.66
N PRO A 331 -3.67 18.86 0.08
CA PRO A 331 -4.30 17.63 0.52
C PRO A 331 -5.08 17.83 1.83
N LYS A 332 -6.21 17.14 1.96
CA LYS A 332 -6.96 16.97 3.22
C LYS A 332 -7.44 15.52 3.36
N THR A 333 -7.75 15.07 4.56
CA THR A 333 -8.36 13.74 4.75
C THR A 333 -9.60 13.60 3.88
N SER A 334 -9.71 12.52 3.10
CA SER A 334 -10.88 12.31 2.24
C SER A 334 -12.14 12.11 3.09
N SER A 335 -13.25 12.69 2.65
CA SER A 335 -14.53 12.64 3.40
C SER A 335 -15.02 11.20 3.60
N LYS A 336 -14.74 10.32 2.64
CA LYS A 336 -15.05 8.89 2.72
C LYS A 336 -14.24 8.23 3.85
N LYS A 337 -12.93 8.47 3.90
CA LYS A 337 -12.04 7.92 4.94
C LYS A 337 -12.32 8.51 6.31
N PHE A 338 -12.60 9.80 6.39
CA PHE A 338 -12.98 10.47 7.63
C PHE A 338 -14.21 9.81 8.26
N ARG A 339 -15.30 9.66 7.48
CA ARG A 339 -16.54 9.01 7.95
C ARG A 339 -16.32 7.55 8.34
N GLN A 340 -15.55 6.81 7.55
CA GLN A 340 -15.18 5.44 7.84
C GLN A 340 -14.46 5.32 9.19
N LYS A 341 -13.43 6.14 9.42
CA LYS A 341 -12.64 6.12 10.66
C LYS A 341 -13.46 6.52 11.88
N LEU A 342 -14.42 7.43 11.75
CA LEU A 342 -15.37 7.74 12.83
C LEU A 342 -16.33 6.58 13.12
N LYS A 343 -16.81 5.88 12.07
CA LYS A 343 -17.64 4.69 12.25
C LYS A 343 -16.89 3.58 12.99
N GLU A 344 -15.67 3.26 12.53
CA GLU A 344 -14.79 2.28 13.19
C GLU A 344 -14.49 2.65 14.65
N MET A 345 -14.25 3.93 14.93
CA MET A 345 -14.02 4.43 16.28
C MET A 345 -15.28 4.30 17.15
N LYS A 346 -16.46 4.60 16.61
CA LYS A 346 -17.74 4.43 17.31
C LYS A 346 -17.95 2.98 17.68
N GLU A 347 -17.83 2.06 16.74
CA GLU A 347 -17.98 0.62 16.95
C GLU A 347 -17.00 0.11 18.02
N TRP A 348 -15.72 0.51 17.92
CA TRP A 348 -14.72 0.15 18.89
C TRP A 348 -15.06 0.66 20.31
N LEU A 349 -15.51 1.91 20.46
CA LEU A 349 -15.92 2.45 21.73
C LEU A 349 -17.10 1.68 22.35
N TYR A 350 -18.09 1.28 21.52
CA TYR A 350 -19.23 0.47 21.98
C TYR A 350 -18.80 -0.91 22.47
N CYS A 351 -17.93 -1.60 21.73
CA CYS A 351 -17.42 -2.92 22.12
C CYS A 351 -16.56 -2.87 23.41
N ASN A 352 -15.95 -1.72 23.69
CA ASN A 352 -15.07 -1.55 24.86
C ASN A 352 -15.67 -0.70 25.99
N LYS A 353 -16.96 -0.37 25.92
CA LYS A 353 -17.60 0.54 26.86
C LYS A 353 -17.50 0.10 28.34
N GLU A 354 -17.45 -1.21 28.60
CA GLU A 354 -17.43 -1.80 29.96
C GLU A 354 -16.04 -1.84 30.60
N GLN A 355 -14.98 -1.55 29.84
CA GLN A 355 -13.63 -1.53 30.40
C GLN A 355 -13.45 -0.41 31.43
N LYS A 356 -12.51 -0.60 32.38
CA LYS A 356 -12.08 0.45 33.32
C LYS A 356 -11.69 1.71 32.55
N LEU A 357 -12.14 2.89 33.04
CA LEU A 357 -11.99 4.17 32.34
C LEU A 357 -10.52 4.46 31.97
N CYS A 358 -9.58 4.22 32.88
CA CYS A 358 -8.14 4.43 32.61
C CYS A 358 -7.65 3.59 31.42
N LYS A 359 -8.05 2.31 31.35
CA LYS A 359 -7.66 1.41 30.24
C LYS A 359 -8.32 1.85 28.92
N LEU A 360 -9.61 2.21 28.96
CA LEU A 360 -10.31 2.72 27.77
C LEU A 360 -9.63 3.97 27.22
N MET A 361 -9.29 4.94 28.11
CA MET A 361 -8.66 6.19 27.71
C MET A 361 -7.23 5.99 27.17
N TYR A 362 -6.48 5.09 27.77
CA TYR A 362 -5.15 4.70 27.27
C TYR A 362 -5.23 4.16 25.83
N MET A 363 -6.09 3.16 25.61
CA MET A 363 -6.28 2.55 24.28
C MET A 363 -6.85 3.52 23.25
N LEU A 364 -7.77 4.41 23.67
CA LEU A 364 -8.32 5.46 22.82
C LEU A 364 -7.23 6.42 22.35
N ASN A 365 -6.33 6.82 23.25
CA ASN A 365 -5.21 7.70 22.92
C ASN A 365 -4.23 7.04 21.95
N ILE A 366 -3.94 5.75 22.07
CA ILE A 366 -3.13 4.99 21.08
C ILE A 366 -3.78 5.06 19.70
N LYS A 367 -5.10 4.85 19.60
CA LYS A 367 -5.84 4.95 18.33
C LYS A 367 -5.84 6.36 17.74
N LEU A 368 -5.99 7.39 18.58
CA LEU A 368 -5.91 8.79 18.15
C LEU A 368 -4.52 9.14 17.63
N ILE A 369 -3.47 8.74 18.33
CA ILE A 369 -2.08 8.95 17.90
C ILE A 369 -1.81 8.24 16.57
N GLY A 370 -2.28 7.00 16.40
CA GLY A 370 -2.21 6.28 15.14
C GLY A 370 -2.90 7.02 13.99
N HIS A 371 -4.10 7.59 14.25
CA HIS A 371 -4.80 8.43 13.28
C HIS A 371 -4.00 9.70 12.92
N TYR A 372 -3.42 10.38 13.91
CA TYR A 372 -2.63 11.58 13.68
C TYR A 372 -1.31 11.29 12.97
N ARG A 373 -0.67 10.15 13.25
CA ARG A 373 0.53 9.70 12.52
C ARG A 373 0.26 9.48 11.03
N TYR A 374 -0.95 9.06 10.65
CA TYR A 374 -1.29 8.89 9.24
C TYR A 374 -1.77 10.19 8.59
N TYR A 375 -2.73 10.89 9.22
CA TYR A 375 -3.40 12.06 8.64
C TYR A 375 -2.77 13.40 9.05
N GLY A 376 -1.79 13.41 9.92
CA GLY A 376 -1.11 14.61 10.42
C GLY A 376 -0.06 15.14 9.43
N ILE A 377 -0.52 15.62 8.28
CA ILE A 377 0.29 16.28 7.25
C ILE A 377 -0.03 17.76 7.15
N SER A 378 0.85 18.54 6.52
CA SER A 378 0.61 19.96 6.23
C SER A 378 -0.76 20.18 5.58
N PHE A 379 -1.43 21.29 5.88
CA PHE A 379 -2.79 21.68 5.44
C PHE A 379 -3.96 20.86 6.01
N ASN A 380 -3.70 19.77 6.76
CA ASN A 380 -4.75 18.90 7.26
C ASN A 380 -5.06 19.05 8.76
N SER A 381 -4.50 20.06 9.44
CA SER A 381 -4.68 20.31 10.88
C SER A 381 -6.16 20.42 11.29
N ARG A 382 -6.97 21.12 10.46
CA ARG A 382 -8.41 21.28 10.70
C ARG A 382 -9.15 19.93 10.71
N MET A 383 -8.79 19.01 9.82
CA MET A 383 -9.47 17.71 9.73
C MET A 383 -9.13 16.80 10.91
N ILE A 384 -7.85 16.75 11.32
CA ILE A 384 -7.46 15.96 12.49
C ILE A 384 -7.99 16.54 13.79
N SER A 385 -8.11 17.87 13.90
CA SER A 385 -8.76 18.53 15.05
C SER A 385 -10.26 18.24 15.10
N ASN A 386 -10.96 18.30 13.97
CA ASN A 386 -12.36 17.92 13.85
C ASN A 386 -12.56 16.43 14.22
N TYR A 387 -11.67 15.55 13.78
CA TYR A 387 -11.72 14.14 14.16
C TYR A 387 -11.64 13.95 15.68
N ARG A 388 -10.71 14.62 16.37
CA ARG A 388 -10.60 14.60 17.82
C ARG A 388 -11.89 15.06 18.51
N GLN A 389 -12.49 16.15 18.02
CA GLN A 389 -13.74 16.68 18.56
C GLN A 389 -14.89 15.68 18.38
N GLN A 390 -15.04 15.09 17.20
CA GLN A 390 -16.07 14.07 16.95
C GLN A 390 -15.86 12.83 17.84
N VAL A 391 -14.63 12.38 18.04
CA VAL A 391 -14.32 11.28 18.96
C VAL A 391 -14.67 11.63 20.41
N ARG A 392 -14.43 12.87 20.85
CA ARG A 392 -14.84 13.35 22.17
C ARG A 392 -16.35 13.26 22.38
N GLU A 393 -17.13 13.66 21.37
CA GLU A 393 -18.59 13.56 21.42
C GLU A 393 -19.08 12.10 21.41
N LEU A 394 -18.42 11.23 20.64
CA LEU A 394 -18.70 9.80 20.66
C LEU A 394 -18.41 9.19 22.04
N LEU A 395 -17.28 9.54 22.65
CA LEU A 395 -16.92 9.08 23.99
C LEU A 395 -17.98 9.49 25.03
N TYR A 396 -18.42 10.74 25.04
CA TYR A 396 -19.48 11.21 25.88
C TYR A 396 -20.77 10.38 25.76
N LYS A 397 -21.20 10.16 24.50
CA LYS A 397 -22.40 9.35 24.22
C LYS A 397 -22.27 7.90 24.67
N VAL A 398 -21.07 7.31 24.53
CA VAL A 398 -20.82 5.91 24.89
C VAL A 398 -20.73 5.74 26.41
N LEU A 399 -20.06 6.65 27.10
CA LEU A 399 -19.99 6.62 28.58
C LEU A 399 -21.37 6.74 29.22
N ASN A 400 -22.26 7.55 28.66
CA ASN A 400 -23.63 7.70 29.13
C ASN A 400 -24.57 6.51 28.82
N ARG A 401 -24.07 5.51 28.09
CA ARG A 401 -24.79 4.25 27.82
C ARG A 401 -24.22 3.05 28.59
N ARG A 402 -23.37 3.29 29.60
CA ARG A 402 -22.83 2.23 30.45
C ARG A 402 -23.80 1.82 31.54
N SER A 403 -24.61 2.78 32.04
CA SER A 403 -25.53 2.59 33.13
C SER A 403 -26.68 3.56 33.00
N GLU A 404 -27.89 3.12 33.35
CA GLU A 404 -29.08 3.97 33.42
C GLU A 404 -29.04 4.93 34.63
N LYS A 405 -28.37 4.51 35.71
CA LYS A 405 -28.34 5.24 36.99
C LYS A 405 -27.19 6.22 37.15
N LYS A 406 -26.10 6.11 36.40
CA LYS A 406 -24.89 6.93 36.55
C LYS A 406 -24.41 7.43 35.17
N SER A 407 -25.09 8.46 34.65
CA SER A 407 -24.68 9.18 33.45
C SER A 407 -23.86 10.42 33.79
N TYR A 408 -22.94 10.80 32.93
CA TYR A 408 -22.24 12.08 33.06
C TYR A 408 -23.12 13.23 32.59
N THR A 409 -23.25 14.29 33.41
CA THR A 409 -23.65 15.61 32.92
C THR A 409 -22.58 16.17 31.99
N ARG A 410 -22.88 17.24 31.25
CA ARG A 410 -21.86 17.89 30.40
C ARG A 410 -20.70 18.45 31.25
N GLU A 411 -21.02 19.07 32.39
CA GLU A 411 -20.02 19.58 33.32
C GLU A 411 -19.15 18.46 33.89
N GLY A 412 -19.77 17.39 34.39
CA GLY A 412 -19.08 16.24 34.96
C GLY A 412 -18.17 15.54 33.91
N PHE A 413 -18.61 15.48 32.65
CA PHE A 413 -17.77 14.99 31.59
C PHE A 413 -16.56 15.91 31.29
N ILE A 414 -16.77 17.23 31.29
CA ILE A 414 -15.68 18.19 31.10
C ILE A 414 -14.68 18.08 32.25
N GLU A 415 -15.13 17.92 33.48
CA GLU A 415 -14.27 17.73 34.64
C GLU A 415 -13.46 16.44 34.55
N MET A 416 -14.11 15.32 34.21
CA MET A 416 -13.42 14.05 33.94
C MET A 416 -12.37 14.19 32.87
N MET A 417 -12.63 14.94 31.79
CA MET A 417 -11.69 15.17 30.68
C MET A 417 -10.47 16.02 31.07
N LYS A 418 -10.45 16.71 32.20
CA LYS A 418 -9.25 17.38 32.75
C LYS A 418 -8.22 16.35 33.23
N TYR A 419 -8.71 15.25 33.83
CA TYR A 419 -7.86 14.16 34.30
C TYR A 419 -7.52 13.15 33.19
N TYR A 420 -8.48 12.82 32.36
CA TYR A 420 -8.33 11.85 31.23
C TYR A 420 -8.31 12.58 29.90
N THR A 421 -7.19 13.24 29.60
CA THR A 421 -7.07 14.04 28.37
C THR A 421 -6.96 13.18 27.10
N LEU A 422 -7.62 13.61 26.02
CA LEU A 422 -7.42 13.03 24.70
C LEU A 422 -6.14 13.58 24.07
N ALA A 423 -5.39 12.70 23.41
CA ALA A 423 -4.19 13.07 22.68
C ALA A 423 -4.44 14.28 21.77
N LYS A 424 -3.53 15.25 21.81
CA LYS A 424 -3.61 16.46 20.96
C LYS A 424 -3.24 16.14 19.53
N PRO A 425 -3.96 16.68 18.51
CA PRO A 425 -3.57 16.56 17.12
C PRO A 425 -2.18 17.15 16.88
N LYS A 426 -1.37 16.44 16.10
CA LYS A 426 -0.01 16.87 15.73
C LYS A 426 0.23 16.64 14.24
N ILE A 427 0.92 17.57 13.60
CA ILE A 427 1.45 17.38 12.25
C ILE A 427 2.77 16.63 12.37
N TYR A 428 2.86 15.47 11.75
CA TYR A 428 4.03 14.61 11.77
C TYR A 428 4.86 14.73 10.49
N TYR A 429 4.21 15.10 9.37
CA TYR A 429 4.86 15.18 8.07
C TYR A 429 4.66 16.57 7.46
N SER A 430 5.76 17.27 7.21
CA SER A 430 5.77 18.51 6.45
C SER A 430 5.80 18.21 4.94
N LEU A 431 5.05 18.99 4.18
CA LEU A 431 5.09 19.00 2.72
C LEU A 431 6.00 20.14 2.17
N PHE A 432 6.59 20.91 3.08
CA PHE A 432 7.54 21.99 2.76
C PHE A 432 8.97 21.51 2.90
#